data_51012511c5150cbbc7f8045c59bdfed6
#
_entry.id   51012511c5150cbbc7f8045c59bdfed6
#
_cell.length_a   1.000
_cell.length_b   1.000
_cell.length_c   1.000
_cell.angle_alpha   90.00
_cell.angle_beta   90.00
_cell.angle_gamma   90.00
#
_symmetry.space_group_name_H-M   'P 1'
#
loop_
_entity.id
_entity.type
_entity.pdbx_description
1 polymer ?
#
loop_
_entity_poly.entity_id
_entity_poly.type
_entity_poly.pdbx_seq_one_letter_code
_entity_poly.pdbx_strand_id
1 'polypeptide(L)'
;MDVILLEPGNPELVFGKMPDGGKAGIDALWRDAAALQGMGPCIELVSLHQGMKQQVTTDVSNSARHSGRPMITDFTCVKYVDQTSAKLYELCLRAQPLGSGADQPTKLYIARHSGDKTANIITITLRDALITEMQLQTHPDDLPTEQFKLSFTEILWTYGLQQAGGQPGPKYTTGWSVARKRPIGAFTG
;
A
#
# COMPACT_ATOMS: atom_id res chain seq x y z
N MET A 1 12.13 -14.67 2.39
CA MET A 1 11.58 -13.98 1.20
C MET A 1 10.40 -13.14 1.67
N ASP A 2 10.31 -11.91 1.21
CA ASP A 2 9.21 -11.01 1.62
C ASP A 2 8.22 -10.90 0.47
N VAL A 3 6.93 -10.79 0.77
CA VAL A 3 5.86 -10.56 -0.19
C VAL A 3 5.22 -9.19 0.08
N ILE A 4 4.93 -8.47 -0.99
CA ILE A 4 4.27 -7.17 -0.94
C ILE A 4 2.92 -7.30 -1.63
N LEU A 5 1.85 -6.98 -0.92
CA LEU A 5 0.49 -7.14 -1.40
C LEU A 5 -0.28 -5.84 -1.33
N LEU A 6 -1.07 -5.56 -2.35
CA LEU A 6 -2.01 -4.45 -2.39
C LEU A 6 -3.44 -4.99 -2.42
N GLU A 7 -4.22 -4.67 -1.40
CA GLU A 7 -5.65 -4.95 -1.30
C GLU A 7 -6.44 -3.69 -1.66
N PRO A 8 -7.16 -3.66 -2.79
CA PRO A 8 -8.02 -2.52 -3.14
C PRO A 8 -9.14 -2.35 -2.12
N GLY A 9 -9.48 -1.12 -1.78
CA GLY A 9 -10.58 -0.83 -0.86
C GLY A 9 -11.94 -1.32 -1.36
N ASN A 10 -12.14 -1.28 -2.68
CA ASN A 10 -13.26 -1.95 -3.37
C ASN A 10 -12.72 -2.96 -4.37
N PRO A 11 -12.61 -4.24 -4.00
CA PRO A 11 -12.03 -5.28 -4.85
C PRO A 11 -12.79 -5.48 -6.17
N GLU A 12 -14.09 -5.25 -6.20
CA GLU A 12 -14.91 -5.44 -7.41
C GLU A 12 -14.50 -4.50 -8.55
N LEU A 13 -13.93 -3.35 -8.25
CA LEU A 13 -13.43 -2.40 -9.26
C LEU A 13 -12.24 -2.95 -10.03
N VAL A 14 -11.43 -3.79 -9.40
CA VAL A 14 -10.19 -4.34 -9.97
C VAL A 14 -10.39 -5.76 -10.48
N PHE A 15 -11.04 -6.60 -9.68
CA PHE A 15 -11.18 -8.04 -9.96
C PHE A 15 -12.52 -8.43 -10.56
N GLY A 16 -13.52 -7.53 -10.53
CA GLY A 16 -14.89 -7.87 -10.90
C GLY A 16 -15.56 -8.81 -9.89
N LYS A 17 -16.65 -9.44 -10.30
CA LYS A 17 -17.33 -10.46 -9.48
C LYS A 17 -16.54 -11.76 -9.55
N MET A 18 -15.83 -12.07 -8.50
CA MET A 18 -14.96 -13.24 -8.46
C MET A 18 -15.66 -14.46 -7.87
N PRO A 19 -15.63 -15.61 -8.58
CA PRO A 19 -16.24 -16.85 -8.07
C PRO A 19 -15.47 -17.49 -6.90
N ASP A 20 -14.19 -17.23 -6.74
CA ASP A 20 -13.30 -17.99 -5.84
C ASP A 20 -12.92 -17.27 -4.53
N GLY A 21 -13.79 -16.42 -3.99
CA GLY A 21 -13.53 -15.77 -2.71
C GLY A 21 -12.33 -14.84 -2.68
N GLY A 22 -11.85 -14.39 -3.84
CA GLY A 22 -10.97 -13.24 -3.97
C GLY A 22 -9.47 -13.47 -3.79
N LYS A 23 -8.96 -14.63 -4.11
CA LYS A 23 -7.51 -14.93 -4.09
C LYS A 23 -6.80 -14.72 -5.43
N ALA A 24 -7.38 -13.94 -6.35
CA ALA A 24 -6.75 -13.65 -7.64
C ALA A 24 -5.61 -12.63 -7.49
N GLY A 25 -4.60 -12.76 -8.32
CA GLY A 25 -3.47 -11.82 -8.37
C GLY A 25 -2.34 -12.11 -7.37
N ILE A 26 -2.43 -13.20 -6.61
CA ILE A 26 -1.37 -13.67 -5.70
C ILE A 26 -0.79 -14.97 -6.26
N ASP A 27 0.53 -15.11 -6.23
CA ASP A 27 1.21 -16.37 -6.55
C ASP A 27 0.63 -17.52 -5.71
N ALA A 28 0.51 -18.71 -6.34
CA ALA A 28 0.00 -19.91 -5.68
C ALA A 28 0.76 -20.26 -4.40
N LEU A 29 2.05 -19.95 -4.32
CA LEU A 29 2.89 -20.14 -3.12
C LEU A 29 2.40 -19.36 -1.90
N TRP A 30 1.70 -18.26 -2.09
CA TRP A 30 1.24 -17.39 -1.01
C TRP A 30 -0.23 -17.55 -0.65
N ARG A 31 -1.01 -18.23 -1.50
CA ARG A 31 -2.48 -18.32 -1.34
C ARG A 31 -2.92 -18.89 -0.01
N ASP A 32 -2.16 -19.84 0.51
CA ASP A 32 -2.51 -20.58 1.73
C ASP A 32 -1.68 -20.12 2.95
N ALA A 33 -0.86 -19.08 2.80
CA ALA A 33 -0.08 -18.56 3.89
C ALA A 33 -0.97 -18.01 5.01
N ALA A 34 -0.69 -18.41 6.25
CA ALA A 34 -1.49 -18.02 7.42
C ALA A 34 -1.58 -16.49 7.61
N ALA A 35 -0.54 -15.76 7.21
CA ALA A 35 -0.51 -14.29 7.25
C ALA A 35 -1.51 -13.63 6.31
N LEU A 36 -1.98 -14.34 5.28
CA LEU A 36 -2.92 -13.85 4.27
C LEU A 36 -4.36 -14.28 4.56
N GLN A 37 -4.58 -15.08 5.61
CA GLN A 37 -5.92 -15.44 6.03
C GLN A 37 -6.68 -14.21 6.55
N GLY A 38 -7.89 -14.01 6.03
CA GLY A 38 -8.71 -12.85 6.36
C GLY A 38 -8.42 -11.58 5.57
N MET A 39 -7.44 -11.62 4.67
CA MET A 39 -7.26 -10.57 3.66
C MET A 39 -8.24 -10.78 2.50
N GLY A 40 -8.68 -9.68 1.90
CA GLY A 40 -9.43 -9.70 0.65
C GLY A 40 -8.54 -10.06 -0.55
N PRO A 41 -9.08 -9.94 -1.78
CA PRO A 41 -8.28 -10.13 -3.00
C PRO A 41 -7.15 -9.11 -3.07
N CYS A 42 -5.94 -9.57 -3.33
CA CYS A 42 -4.75 -8.74 -3.40
C CYS A 42 -4.06 -8.83 -4.75
N ILE A 43 -3.35 -7.77 -5.10
CA ILE A 43 -2.37 -7.71 -6.18
C ILE A 43 -0.99 -7.88 -5.55
N GLU A 44 -0.17 -8.79 -6.08
CA GLU A 44 1.22 -8.93 -5.69
C GLU A 44 2.09 -7.85 -6.36
N LEU A 45 2.92 -7.18 -5.57
CA LEU A 45 3.83 -6.15 -6.04
C LEU A 45 5.28 -6.67 -6.05
N VAL A 46 6.03 -6.27 -7.06
CA VAL A 46 7.47 -6.53 -7.16
C VAL A 46 8.25 -5.56 -6.28
N SER A 47 7.82 -4.32 -6.20
CA SER A 47 8.43 -3.31 -5.34
C SER A 47 7.45 -2.24 -4.91
N LEU A 48 7.79 -1.58 -3.80
CA LEU A 48 7.03 -0.51 -3.19
C LEU A 48 7.98 0.56 -2.68
N HIS A 49 7.76 1.82 -3.08
CA HIS A 49 8.54 2.97 -2.62
C HIS A 49 7.62 4.07 -2.13
N GLN A 50 8.03 4.72 -1.05
CA GLN A 50 7.37 5.91 -0.53
C GLN A 50 8.38 6.72 0.26
N GLY A 51 8.28 8.03 0.22
CA GLY A 51 9.15 8.93 0.94
C GLY A 51 8.38 10.04 1.65
N MET A 52 9.00 10.58 2.68
CA MET A 52 8.54 11.77 3.36
C MET A 52 9.73 12.62 3.75
N LYS A 53 9.56 13.92 3.73
CA LYS A 53 10.59 14.87 4.16
C LYS A 53 9.99 16.07 4.86
N GLN A 54 10.74 16.60 5.81
CA GLN A 54 10.46 17.83 6.51
C GLN A 54 11.47 18.89 6.06
N GLN A 55 10.99 20.02 5.60
CA GLN A 55 11.85 21.18 5.37
C GLN A 55 12.19 21.81 6.72
N VAL A 56 13.49 21.95 6.98
CA VAL A 56 13.98 22.60 8.19
C VAL A 56 14.85 23.77 7.75
N THR A 57 14.47 24.99 8.11
CA THR A 57 15.30 26.19 7.96
C THR A 57 15.87 26.55 9.31
N THR A 58 17.18 26.83 9.34
CA THR A 58 17.84 27.33 10.53
C THR A 58 18.09 28.82 10.32
N ASP A 59 17.47 29.67 11.11
CA ASP A 59 17.77 31.08 11.13
C ASP A 59 18.97 31.30 12.04
N VAL A 60 20.08 31.74 11.45
CA VAL A 60 21.34 31.96 12.13
C VAL A 60 21.23 33.12 13.12
N SER A 61 20.33 34.10 12.86
CA SER A 61 20.17 35.28 13.69
C SER A 61 19.40 35.03 14.98
N ASN A 62 18.59 33.97 15.03
CA ASN A 62 17.68 33.72 16.17
C ASN A 62 17.84 32.34 16.80
N SER A 63 18.82 31.54 16.37
CA SER A 63 19.05 30.14 16.83
C SER A 63 17.81 29.23 16.82
N ALA A 64 16.75 29.67 16.14
CA ALA A 64 15.50 28.95 16.08
C ALA A 64 15.45 28.06 14.82
N ARG A 65 15.10 26.79 15.03
CA ARG A 65 14.75 25.88 13.94
C ARG A 65 13.27 26.06 13.60
N HIS A 66 13.00 26.50 12.41
CA HIS A 66 11.65 26.54 11.88
C HIS A 66 11.41 25.33 11.01
N SER A 67 10.41 24.52 11.37
CA SER A 67 9.94 23.42 10.51
C SER A 67 9.00 23.98 9.44
N GLY A 68 9.26 23.65 8.20
CA GLY A 68 8.35 23.88 7.10
C GLY A 68 7.18 22.87 7.12
N ARG A 69 6.43 22.81 6.03
CA ARG A 69 5.36 21.80 5.89
C ARG A 69 5.96 20.45 5.55
N PRO A 70 5.53 19.36 6.20
CA PRO A 70 5.95 18.04 5.79
C PRO A 70 5.45 17.72 4.38
N MET A 71 6.30 17.06 3.60
CA MET A 71 5.98 16.57 2.26
C MET A 71 5.95 15.05 2.32
N ILE A 72 4.82 14.48 1.93
CA ILE A 72 4.65 13.03 1.77
C ILE A 72 4.48 12.77 0.29
N THR A 73 5.28 11.86 -0.27
CA THR A 73 5.15 11.46 -1.67
C THR A 73 4.10 10.38 -1.83
N ASP A 74 3.57 10.26 -3.04
CA ASP A 74 2.74 9.13 -3.44
C ASP A 74 3.53 7.82 -3.30
N PHE A 75 2.82 6.72 -3.09
CA PHE A 75 3.42 5.40 -3.20
C PHE A 75 3.72 5.09 -4.66
N THR A 76 4.93 4.62 -4.93
CA THR A 76 5.32 4.06 -6.22
C THR A 76 5.31 2.54 -6.12
N CYS A 77 4.44 1.92 -6.89
CA CYS A 77 4.22 0.48 -6.91
C CYS A 77 4.67 -0.10 -8.25
N VAL A 78 5.35 -1.22 -8.24
CA VAL A 78 5.73 -1.97 -9.45
C VAL A 78 5.14 -3.37 -9.37
N LYS A 79 4.53 -3.82 -10.46
CA LYS A 79 4.01 -5.19 -10.59
C LYS A 79 4.25 -5.73 -11.99
N TYR A 80 4.16 -7.05 -12.16
CA TYR A 80 4.07 -7.64 -13.49
C TYR A 80 2.70 -7.35 -14.11
N VAL A 81 2.69 -7.18 -15.42
CA VAL A 81 1.44 -7.02 -16.17
C VAL A 81 0.61 -8.31 -16.05
N ASP A 82 -0.64 -8.16 -15.67
CA ASP A 82 -1.58 -9.26 -15.48
C ASP A 82 -3.01 -8.88 -15.88
N GLN A 83 -3.96 -9.74 -15.56
CA GLN A 83 -5.38 -9.52 -15.87
C GLN A 83 -5.99 -8.26 -15.19
N THR A 84 -5.38 -7.75 -14.12
CA THR A 84 -5.87 -6.55 -13.42
C THR A 84 -5.42 -5.26 -14.09
N SER A 85 -4.40 -5.30 -14.95
CA SER A 85 -3.76 -4.13 -15.54
C SER A 85 -4.74 -3.23 -16.31
N ALA A 86 -5.62 -3.83 -17.12
CA ALA A 86 -6.61 -3.06 -17.89
C ALA A 86 -7.56 -2.26 -16.98
N LYS A 87 -7.95 -2.83 -15.84
CA LYS A 87 -8.79 -2.15 -14.86
C LYS A 87 -8.06 -1.04 -14.12
N LEU A 88 -6.79 -1.25 -13.79
CA LEU A 88 -5.98 -0.20 -13.20
C LEU A 88 -5.81 1.00 -14.14
N TYR A 89 -5.61 0.77 -15.45
CA TYR A 89 -5.57 1.83 -16.46
C TYR A 89 -6.89 2.60 -16.52
N GLU A 90 -8.02 1.88 -16.56
CA GLU A 90 -9.34 2.50 -16.56
C GLU A 90 -9.57 3.37 -15.31
N LEU A 91 -9.23 2.88 -14.12
CA LEU A 91 -9.36 3.62 -12.86
C LEU A 91 -8.48 4.88 -12.82
N CYS A 92 -7.26 4.79 -13.36
CA CYS A 92 -6.38 5.95 -13.50
C CYS A 92 -6.99 7.01 -14.41
N LEU A 93 -7.44 6.63 -15.61
CA LEU A 93 -8.02 7.56 -16.59
C LEU A 93 -9.34 8.19 -16.12
N ARG A 94 -10.14 7.45 -15.35
CA ARG A 94 -11.39 7.96 -14.77
C ARG A 94 -11.19 8.75 -13.49
N ALA A 95 -9.97 8.83 -12.96
CA ALA A 95 -9.69 9.39 -11.65
C ALA A 95 -10.58 8.79 -10.54
N GLN A 96 -10.81 7.48 -10.61
CA GLN A 96 -11.64 6.76 -9.66
C GLN A 96 -10.76 6.09 -8.60
N PRO A 97 -10.98 6.36 -7.30
CA PRO A 97 -10.21 5.71 -6.24
C PRO A 97 -10.46 4.20 -6.17
N LEU A 98 -9.45 3.46 -5.70
CA LEU A 98 -9.52 2.02 -5.45
C LEU A 98 -10.49 1.65 -4.33
N GLY A 99 -10.90 2.62 -3.54
CA GLY A 99 -11.90 2.53 -2.49
C GLY A 99 -12.15 3.93 -1.94
N SER A 100 -13.34 4.20 -1.46
CA SER A 100 -13.78 5.53 -1.04
C SER A 100 -14.12 5.58 0.43
N GLY A 101 -13.70 6.66 1.10
CA GLY A 101 -14.03 6.93 2.48
C GLY A 101 -13.27 6.05 3.48
N ALA A 102 -13.72 6.11 4.73
CA ALA A 102 -13.10 5.36 5.82
C ALA A 102 -13.46 3.87 5.81
N ASP A 103 -14.58 3.51 5.19
CA ASP A 103 -15.11 2.14 5.20
C ASP A 103 -14.49 1.24 4.12
N GLN A 104 -13.86 1.83 3.11
CA GLN A 104 -13.22 1.12 2.01
C GLN A 104 -11.74 1.51 1.87
N PRO A 105 -10.90 1.27 2.89
CA PRO A 105 -9.50 1.61 2.83
C PRO A 105 -8.75 0.66 1.90
N THR A 106 -7.87 1.21 1.09
CA THR A 106 -6.87 0.43 0.35
C THR A 106 -5.71 0.09 1.28
N LYS A 107 -5.25 -1.15 1.27
CA LYS A 107 -4.20 -1.60 2.18
C LYS A 107 -3.01 -2.16 1.42
N LEU A 108 -1.84 -1.87 1.95
CA LEU A 108 -0.57 -2.43 1.50
C LEU A 108 -0.01 -3.27 2.64
N TYR A 109 0.33 -4.52 2.34
CA TYR A 109 0.88 -5.46 3.30
C TYR A 109 2.31 -5.82 2.91
N ILE A 110 3.20 -5.81 3.89
CA ILE A 110 4.54 -6.36 3.74
C ILE A 110 4.65 -7.52 4.71
N ALA A 111 4.68 -8.74 4.17
CA ALA A 111 4.77 -9.97 4.94
C ALA A 111 6.12 -10.64 4.72
N ARG A 112 6.68 -11.17 5.78
CA ARG A 112 7.96 -11.89 5.78
C ARG A 112 7.74 -13.38 5.92
N HIS A 113 8.41 -14.13 5.08
CA HIS A 113 8.48 -15.58 5.17
C HIS A 113 9.78 -16.01 5.86
N SER A 114 9.65 -16.71 6.97
CA SER A 114 10.78 -17.26 7.74
C SER A 114 10.52 -18.72 8.07
N GLY A 115 11.22 -19.62 7.40
CA GLY A 115 10.97 -21.06 7.51
C GLY A 115 9.58 -21.41 7.00
N ASP A 116 8.79 -22.10 7.80
CA ASP A 116 7.44 -22.56 7.46
C ASP A 116 6.35 -21.51 7.80
N LYS A 117 6.74 -20.31 8.27
CA LYS A 117 5.79 -19.32 8.76
C LYS A 117 5.91 -18.01 7.99
N THR A 118 4.77 -17.49 7.60
CA THR A 118 4.64 -16.14 7.02
C THR A 118 3.95 -15.24 8.03
N ALA A 119 4.52 -14.07 8.27
CA ALA A 119 3.93 -13.06 9.16
C ALA A 119 3.83 -11.72 8.47
N ASN A 120 2.70 -11.06 8.62
CA ASN A 120 2.53 -9.67 8.20
C ASN A 120 3.27 -8.75 9.19
N ILE A 121 4.23 -8.01 8.68
CA ILE A 121 5.08 -7.12 9.50
C ILE A 121 4.58 -5.70 9.44
N ILE A 122 4.23 -5.21 8.25
CA ILE A 122 3.79 -3.84 8.02
C ILE A 122 2.45 -3.86 7.31
N THR A 123 1.50 -3.12 7.84
CA THR A 123 0.25 -2.78 7.16
C THR A 123 0.18 -1.27 6.99
N ILE A 124 0.03 -0.83 5.75
CA ILE A 124 -0.20 0.56 5.42
C ILE A 124 -1.64 0.66 4.95
N THR A 125 -2.42 1.52 5.58
CA THR A 125 -3.84 1.71 5.27
C THR A 125 -4.02 3.11 4.70
N LEU A 126 -4.59 3.18 3.49
CA LEU A 126 -4.76 4.42 2.71
C LEU A 126 -6.25 4.73 2.54
N ARG A 127 -6.62 5.95 2.85
CA ARG A 127 -7.95 6.48 2.55
C ARG A 127 -7.96 7.13 1.18
N ASP A 128 -9.01 6.86 0.40
CA ASP A 128 -9.23 7.43 -0.93
C ASP A 128 -8.01 7.27 -1.86
N ALA A 129 -7.44 6.07 -1.91
CA ALA A 129 -6.27 5.79 -2.73
C ALA A 129 -6.59 5.90 -4.22
N LEU A 130 -5.94 6.84 -4.90
CA LEU A 130 -6.14 7.17 -6.30
C LEU A 130 -4.88 6.87 -7.09
N ILE A 131 -5.03 6.19 -8.24
CA ILE A 131 -3.93 6.00 -9.17
C ILE A 131 -3.70 7.31 -9.93
N THR A 132 -2.54 7.93 -9.73
CA THR A 132 -2.20 9.23 -10.34
C THR A 132 -1.31 9.10 -11.56
N GLU A 133 -0.64 7.96 -11.72
CA GLU A 133 0.29 7.71 -12.83
C GLU A 133 0.33 6.22 -13.14
N MET A 134 0.41 5.87 -14.41
CA MET A 134 0.64 4.52 -14.90
C MET A 134 1.73 4.53 -15.97
N GLN A 135 2.72 3.66 -15.86
CA GLN A 135 3.81 3.49 -16.81
C GLN A 135 4.00 2.01 -17.13
N LEU A 136 3.91 1.66 -18.39
CA LEU A 136 4.24 0.32 -18.88
C LEU A 136 5.73 0.28 -19.23
N GLN A 137 6.43 -0.76 -18.78
CA GLN A 137 7.81 -1.02 -19.11
C GLN A 137 7.96 -2.46 -19.62
N THR A 138 8.51 -2.59 -20.81
CA THR A 138 8.77 -3.90 -21.41
C THR A 138 10.08 -3.89 -22.16
N HIS A 139 10.81 -4.98 -22.08
CA HIS A 139 12.04 -5.23 -22.83
C HIS A 139 11.90 -6.57 -23.55
N PRO A 140 12.58 -6.77 -24.70
CA PRO A 140 12.69 -8.09 -25.32
C PRO A 140 13.26 -9.08 -24.30
N ASP A 141 12.76 -10.30 -24.29
CA ASP A 141 13.21 -11.41 -23.44
C ASP A 141 12.92 -11.25 -21.93
N ASP A 142 12.12 -10.27 -21.52
CA ASP A 142 11.71 -10.08 -20.14
C ASP A 142 10.18 -9.97 -19.99
N LEU A 143 9.68 -10.30 -18.80
CA LEU A 143 8.26 -10.13 -18.50
C LEU A 143 7.93 -8.65 -18.39
N PRO A 144 6.86 -8.18 -19.06
CA PRO A 144 6.46 -6.79 -18.97
C PRO A 144 6.07 -6.43 -17.52
N THR A 145 6.55 -5.28 -17.07
CA THR A 145 6.20 -4.69 -15.79
C THR A 145 5.44 -3.38 -15.98
N GLU A 146 4.71 -3.00 -14.98
CA GLU A 146 4.07 -1.69 -14.91
C GLU A 146 4.33 -1.04 -13.56
N GLN A 147 4.51 0.27 -13.61
CA GLN A 147 4.68 1.11 -12.44
C GLN A 147 3.49 2.04 -12.33
N PHE A 148 2.96 2.16 -11.13
CA PHE A 148 1.89 3.11 -10.86
C PHE A 148 2.10 3.84 -9.55
N LYS A 149 1.52 5.03 -9.44
CA LYS A 149 1.57 5.84 -8.23
C LYS A 149 0.20 5.91 -7.57
N LEU A 150 0.19 5.81 -6.24
CA LEU A 150 -1.00 5.95 -5.41
C LEU A 150 -0.90 7.21 -4.57
N SER A 151 -1.82 8.13 -4.81
CA SER A 151 -2.10 9.27 -3.94
C SER A 151 -3.18 8.90 -2.92
N PHE A 152 -3.21 9.60 -1.80
CA PHE A 152 -4.15 9.31 -0.71
C PHE A 152 -4.45 10.57 0.09
N THR A 153 -5.57 10.57 0.80
CA THR A 153 -5.98 11.69 1.68
C THR A 153 -5.50 11.50 3.11
N GLU A 154 -5.49 10.27 3.59
CA GLU A 154 -5.04 9.89 4.93
C GLU A 154 -4.29 8.56 4.88
N ILE A 155 -3.31 8.41 5.76
CA ILE A 155 -2.47 7.21 5.84
C ILE A 155 -2.30 6.77 7.30
N LEU A 156 -2.35 5.46 7.51
CA LEU A 156 -2.00 4.83 8.78
C LEU A 156 -0.90 3.80 8.51
N TRP A 157 0.18 3.85 9.30
CA TRP A 157 1.22 2.84 9.32
C TRP A 157 1.07 1.98 10.56
N THR A 158 0.99 0.68 10.39
CA THR A 158 0.98 -0.29 11.48
C THR A 158 2.15 -1.23 11.31
N TYR A 159 3.03 -1.26 12.32
CA TYR A 159 4.13 -2.20 12.41
C TYR A 159 3.83 -3.23 13.48
N GLY A 160 3.94 -4.52 13.15
CA GLY A 160 3.77 -5.63 14.08
C GLY A 160 5.09 -6.34 14.33
N LEU A 161 5.48 -6.49 15.59
CA LEU A 161 6.60 -7.33 15.96
C LEU A 161 6.20 -8.81 15.88
N GLN A 162 7.04 -9.61 15.22
CA GLN A 162 6.93 -11.05 15.29
C GLN A 162 7.81 -11.56 16.44
N GLN A 163 7.21 -12.24 17.40
CA GLN A 163 7.95 -12.88 18.50
C GLN A 163 8.54 -14.22 18.05
N ALA A 164 9.60 -14.64 18.73
CA ALA A 164 10.17 -15.96 18.56
C ALA A 164 9.07 -17.02 18.77
N GLY A 165 8.90 -17.93 17.80
CA GLY A 165 7.81 -18.91 17.80
C GLY A 165 6.58 -18.52 16.96
N GLY A 166 6.58 -17.35 16.28
CA GLY A 166 5.54 -16.95 15.34
C GLY A 166 4.27 -16.40 15.98
N GLN A 167 4.28 -16.08 17.25
CA GLN A 167 3.18 -15.40 17.92
C GLN A 167 3.14 -13.91 17.54
N PRO A 168 1.95 -13.32 17.34
CA PRO A 168 1.85 -11.88 17.09
C PRO A 168 2.30 -11.10 18.32
N GLY A 169 3.26 -10.21 18.13
CA GLY A 169 3.73 -9.27 19.14
C GLY A 169 2.94 -7.97 19.18
N PRO A 170 3.41 -6.97 19.94
CA PRO A 170 2.77 -5.67 20.02
C PRO A 170 2.74 -4.98 18.65
N LYS A 171 1.67 -4.22 18.41
CA LYS A 171 1.48 -3.41 17.20
C LYS A 171 1.72 -1.93 17.53
N TYR A 172 2.45 -1.26 16.66
CA TYR A 172 2.72 0.18 16.74
C TYR A 172 2.05 0.86 15.55
N THR A 173 1.15 1.80 15.80
CA THR A 173 0.41 2.50 14.77
C THR A 173 0.67 4.00 14.87
N THR A 174 0.90 4.63 13.73
CA THR A 174 0.92 6.09 13.57
C THR A 174 0.22 6.45 12.28
N GLY A 175 -0.22 7.70 12.13
CA GLY A 175 -0.89 8.13 10.93
C GLY A 175 -0.83 9.63 10.70
N TRP A 176 -1.18 10.02 9.50
CA TRP A 176 -1.17 11.41 9.03
C TRP A 176 -2.34 11.69 8.10
N SER A 177 -3.01 12.81 8.32
CA SER A 177 -3.97 13.36 7.39
C SER A 177 -3.28 14.39 6.50
N VAL A 178 -3.17 14.07 5.20
CA VAL A 178 -2.60 14.98 4.20
C VAL A 178 -3.52 16.18 4.01
N ALA A 179 -4.82 15.96 3.98
CA ALA A 179 -5.83 16.99 3.82
C ALA A 179 -5.85 17.99 4.99
N ARG A 180 -5.77 17.48 6.22
CA ARG A 180 -5.83 18.28 7.45
C ARG A 180 -4.46 18.68 7.99
N LYS A 181 -3.37 18.14 7.43
CA LYS A 181 -1.96 18.40 7.81
C LYS A 181 -1.68 18.19 9.30
N ARG A 182 -2.20 17.10 9.84
CA ARG A 182 -2.04 16.74 11.26
C ARG A 182 -1.91 15.23 11.47
N PRO A 183 -1.30 14.81 12.61
CA PRO A 183 -1.28 13.40 12.98
C PRO A 183 -2.69 12.89 13.29
N ILE A 184 -2.93 11.62 12.98
CA ILE A 184 -4.17 10.90 13.26
C ILE A 184 -3.85 9.52 13.83
N GLY A 185 -4.74 8.99 14.67
CA GLY A 185 -4.67 7.61 15.16
C GLY A 185 -5.66 6.67 14.47
N ALA A 186 -6.66 7.25 13.78
CA ALA A 186 -7.65 6.57 12.99
C ALA A 186 -8.13 7.51 11.87
N PHE A 187 -8.78 6.96 10.84
CA PHE A 187 -9.36 7.79 9.79
C PHE A 187 -10.43 8.73 10.34
N THR A 188 -10.41 9.94 9.80
CA THR A 188 -11.38 10.96 10.22
C THR A 188 -12.74 10.69 9.57
N GLY A 189 -13.81 10.81 10.35
CA GLY A 189 -15.19 10.69 9.87
C GLY A 189 -15.62 11.87 9.00
#